data_6ef7863b3b1f38df5ecf19df22b2c3f0
#
_entry.id   6ef7863b3b1f38df5ecf19df22b2c3f0
#
_cell.length_a   1.000
_cell.length_b   1.000
_cell.length_c   1.000
_cell.angle_alpha   90.00
_cell.angle_beta   90.00
_cell.angle_gamma   90.00
#
_symmetry.space_group_name_H-M   'P 1'
#
loop_
_entity.id
_entity.type
_entity.pdbx_description
1 polymer ?
#
loop_
_entity_poly.entity_id
_entity_poly.type
_entity_poly.pdbx_seq_one_letter_code
_entity_poly.pdbx_strand_id
1 'polypeptide(L)'
;LVVTLRGVNVDKFTVPPSPDTSIVKGVSVIRSTKDTVHAIIELPGELKEDQYKVFTVKADPKAKRPFRVVVDIEKAVPISGVRFSAGLRGKLIVLDPGHGASDPGAIGPRGSYEKTLNLNLGLKVKTILEQAGARVVMTRQTDVDLSTPDMSDRDELRARTMVANNRKADLFISIHHNSSANSDLTGTTTYYYRKSAYDVLLAQCLQSAMARGGGLDNIGIRTANFFVVKNTWMPAALLEIGFISNPQEEQILSSPAFQQKMALAIVAGIDQFFGQAAKMRGEQ
;
A
#
# COMPACT_ATOMS: atom_id res chain seq x y z
N LEU A 1 18.11 14.16 4.25
CA LEU A 1 16.85 14.91 4.29
C LEU A 1 17.06 16.19 5.11
N VAL A 2 16.65 17.33 4.57
CA VAL A 2 16.70 18.63 5.28
C VAL A 2 15.27 19.12 5.47
N VAL A 3 14.87 19.35 6.70
CA VAL A 3 13.56 19.91 7.06
C VAL A 3 13.76 21.33 7.57
N THR A 4 13.20 22.32 6.84
CA THR A 4 13.27 23.73 7.23
C THR A 4 12.05 24.12 8.05
N LEU A 5 12.27 24.56 9.26
CA LEU A 5 11.25 25.03 10.19
C LEU A 5 11.35 26.54 10.34
N ARG A 6 10.24 27.25 10.08
CA ARG A 6 10.15 28.71 10.20
C ARG A 6 9.18 29.11 11.30
N GLY A 7 9.40 30.27 11.92
CA GLY A 7 8.55 30.76 12.99
C GLY A 7 8.69 29.95 14.31
N VAL A 8 9.80 29.28 14.50
CA VAL A 8 10.09 28.47 15.70
C VAL A 8 10.94 29.26 16.71
N ASN A 9 10.70 29.01 18.00
CA ASN A 9 11.60 29.52 19.03
C ASN A 9 12.85 28.62 19.10
N VAL A 10 13.93 29.14 18.50
CA VAL A 10 15.19 28.40 18.31
C VAL A 10 15.85 27.99 19.64
N ASP A 11 15.66 28.78 20.70
CA ASP A 11 16.26 28.50 22.01
C ASP A 11 15.56 27.38 22.77
N LYS A 12 14.30 27.11 22.40
CA LYS A 12 13.50 26.02 22.98
C LYS A 12 13.45 24.75 22.10
N PHE A 13 14.17 24.77 20.98
CA PHE A 13 14.20 23.64 20.07
C PHE A 13 15.16 22.56 20.60
N THR A 14 14.62 21.39 20.86
CA THR A 14 15.37 20.21 21.30
C THR A 14 15.21 19.05 20.34
N VAL A 15 16.27 18.30 20.11
CA VAL A 15 16.26 17.05 19.37
C VAL A 15 16.17 15.92 20.37
N PRO A 16 15.25 14.94 20.22
CA PRO A 16 15.19 13.79 21.10
C PRO A 16 16.48 12.95 20.96
N PRO A 17 16.86 12.21 22.02
CA PRO A 17 18.02 11.34 21.94
C PRO A 17 17.81 10.24 20.89
N SER A 18 18.87 9.97 20.21
CA SER A 18 19.15 9.04 19.13
C SER A 18 18.02 8.16 18.61
N PRO A 19 17.62 8.33 17.36
CA PRO A 19 16.73 7.40 16.67
C PRO A 19 17.42 6.04 16.42
N ASP A 20 16.64 5.06 15.99
CA ASP A 20 17.17 3.77 15.51
C ASP A 20 18.23 4.00 14.41
N THR A 21 19.50 3.75 14.74
CA THR A 21 20.65 3.99 13.86
C THR A 21 20.63 3.16 12.57
N SER A 22 19.77 2.14 12.50
CA SER A 22 19.54 1.37 11.25
C SER A 22 18.76 2.14 10.19
N ILE A 23 18.04 3.21 10.59
CA ILE A 23 17.22 4.04 9.70
C ILE A 23 17.81 5.44 9.58
N VAL A 24 18.24 6.02 10.69
CA VAL A 24 18.77 7.39 10.77
C VAL A 24 20.17 7.34 11.38
N LYS A 25 21.18 7.74 10.61
CA LYS A 25 22.57 7.79 11.09
C LYS A 25 22.80 8.88 12.12
N GLY A 26 22.09 9.98 11.96
CA GLY A 26 22.21 11.13 12.87
C GLY A 26 21.16 12.19 12.59
N VAL A 27 20.90 13.02 13.57
CA VAL A 27 20.08 14.23 13.43
C VAL A 27 20.88 15.40 13.98
N SER A 28 21.08 16.42 13.15
CA SER A 28 21.71 17.67 13.56
C SER A 28 20.78 18.85 13.27
N VAL A 29 20.96 19.92 14.03
CA VAL A 29 20.14 21.13 13.91
C VAL A 29 21.03 22.33 13.70
N ILE A 30 20.82 23.04 12.59
CA ILE A 30 21.51 24.27 12.26
C ILE A 30 20.54 25.44 12.43
N ARG A 31 20.90 26.41 13.24
CA ARG A 31 20.19 27.68 13.37
C ARG A 31 20.56 28.59 12.22
N SER A 32 19.60 28.92 11.38
CA SER A 32 19.83 29.79 10.21
C SER A 32 19.55 31.27 10.52
N THR A 33 18.46 31.53 11.23
CA THR A 33 18.09 32.87 11.72
C THR A 33 17.53 32.76 13.15
N LYS A 34 17.09 33.87 13.72
CA LYS A 34 16.48 33.89 15.07
C LYS A 34 15.17 33.09 15.17
N ASP A 35 14.53 32.78 14.04
CA ASP A 35 13.24 32.10 13.96
C ASP A 35 13.22 30.91 12.94
N THR A 36 14.38 30.57 12.37
CA THR A 36 14.49 29.52 11.35
C THR A 36 15.56 28.50 11.74
N VAL A 37 15.17 27.25 11.65
CA VAL A 37 16.01 26.07 11.95
C VAL A 37 16.00 25.12 10.78
N HIS A 38 17.14 24.56 10.43
CA HIS A 38 17.26 23.40 9.54
C HIS A 38 17.57 22.15 10.35
N ALA A 39 16.66 21.21 10.37
CA ALA A 39 16.90 19.87 10.89
C ALA A 39 17.47 18.99 9.75
N ILE A 40 18.70 18.56 9.90
CA ILE A 40 19.39 17.68 8.95
C ILE A 40 19.34 16.27 9.49
N ILE A 41 18.69 15.38 8.74
CA ILE A 41 18.55 13.97 9.06
C ILE A 41 19.46 13.18 8.13
N GLU A 42 20.49 12.58 8.68
CA GLU A 42 21.44 11.76 7.94
C GLU A 42 20.91 10.34 7.78
N LEU A 43 20.86 9.86 6.53
CA LEU A 43 20.32 8.58 6.16
C LEU A 43 21.40 7.68 5.54
N PRO A 44 21.27 6.35 5.62
CA PRO A 44 22.23 5.41 5.05
C PRO A 44 22.18 5.35 3.51
N GLY A 45 21.16 5.91 2.86
CA GLY A 45 20.96 5.89 1.41
C GLY A 45 20.05 7.01 0.94
N GLU A 46 19.78 7.03 -0.37
CA GLU A 46 18.84 7.99 -0.95
C GLU A 46 17.42 7.73 -0.46
N LEU A 47 16.68 8.81 -0.20
CA LEU A 47 15.30 8.81 0.24
C LEU A 47 14.42 9.38 -0.88
N LYS A 48 13.43 8.61 -1.32
CA LYS A 48 12.43 9.07 -2.28
C LYS A 48 11.33 9.86 -1.56
N GLU A 49 10.63 10.73 -2.29
CA GLU A 49 9.58 11.60 -1.73
C GLU A 49 8.42 10.83 -1.09
N ASP A 50 8.14 9.62 -1.55
CA ASP A 50 7.08 8.74 -1.04
C ASP A 50 7.49 7.92 0.20
N GLN A 51 8.77 7.97 0.60
CA GLN A 51 9.33 7.22 1.72
C GLN A 51 9.40 8.00 3.04
N TYR A 52 8.93 9.24 3.07
CA TYR A 52 8.88 10.01 4.30
C TYR A 52 7.65 10.91 4.37
N LYS A 53 7.24 11.22 5.60
CA LYS A 53 6.17 12.20 5.88
C LYS A 53 6.66 13.17 6.94
N VAL A 54 6.37 14.45 6.74
CA VAL A 54 6.63 15.49 7.73
C VAL A 54 5.31 16.09 8.16
N PHE A 55 5.01 16.03 9.45
CA PHE A 55 3.78 16.59 10.01
C PHE A 55 4.01 17.17 11.40
N THR A 56 3.04 17.92 11.89
CA THR A 56 3.11 18.54 13.19
C THR A 56 2.10 17.90 14.15
N VAL A 57 2.49 17.79 15.41
CA VAL A 57 1.61 17.35 16.51
C VAL A 57 1.50 18.50 17.50
N LYS A 58 0.27 18.95 17.76
CA LYS A 58 -0.02 20.04 18.70
C LYS A 58 0.46 19.68 20.10
N ALA A 59 0.81 20.71 20.88
CA ALA A 59 1.10 20.55 22.28
C ALA A 59 -0.13 20.01 23.04
N ASP A 60 0.12 19.10 23.96
CA ASP A 60 -0.88 18.61 24.92
C ASP A 60 -0.43 19.00 26.34
N PRO A 61 -0.94 20.11 26.89
CA PRO A 61 -0.56 20.56 28.21
C PRO A 61 -0.97 19.59 29.33
N LYS A 62 -2.07 18.84 29.15
CA LYS A 62 -2.55 17.85 30.13
C LYS A 62 -1.58 16.67 30.25
N ALA A 63 -1.06 16.21 29.11
CA ALA A 63 -0.08 15.14 29.08
C ALA A 63 1.38 15.65 29.17
N LYS A 64 1.59 16.95 29.41
CA LYS A 64 2.92 17.61 29.44
C LYS A 64 3.73 17.36 28.16
N ARG A 65 3.07 17.27 27.00
CA ARG A 65 3.74 17.04 25.72
C ARG A 65 3.86 18.36 24.96
N PRO A 66 5.08 18.77 24.55
CA PRO A 66 5.27 19.99 23.76
C PRO A 66 4.74 19.82 22.34
N PHE A 67 4.66 20.94 21.62
CA PHE A 67 4.51 20.91 20.16
C PHE A 67 5.68 20.16 19.52
N ARG A 68 5.39 19.30 18.56
CA ARG A 68 6.40 18.47 17.90
C ARG A 68 6.27 18.55 16.40
N VAL A 69 7.40 18.57 15.71
CA VAL A 69 7.49 18.21 14.31
C VAL A 69 7.95 16.78 14.24
N VAL A 70 7.20 15.96 13.53
CA VAL A 70 7.45 14.53 13.37
C VAL A 70 7.89 14.29 11.93
N VAL A 71 8.96 13.55 11.76
CA VAL A 71 9.43 13.07 10.48
C VAL A 71 9.38 11.54 10.54
N ASP A 72 8.37 10.97 9.92
CA ASP A 72 8.27 9.53 9.73
C ASP A 72 9.08 9.15 8.50
N ILE A 73 10.03 8.23 8.67
CA ILE A 73 10.86 7.70 7.59
C ILE A 73 10.60 6.20 7.50
N GLU A 74 10.14 5.76 6.34
CA GLU A 74 9.95 4.33 6.11
C GLU A 74 11.31 3.63 6.05
N LYS A 75 11.48 2.61 6.88
CA LYS A 75 12.61 1.71 6.77
C LYS A 75 12.48 0.97 5.43
N ALA A 76 13.37 1.27 4.49
CA ALA A 76 13.55 0.39 3.33
C ALA A 76 14.00 -0.97 3.88
N VAL A 77 13.05 -1.91 4.02
CA VAL A 77 13.42 -3.29 4.34
C VAL A 77 14.13 -3.81 3.10
N PRO A 78 15.45 -4.10 3.17
CA PRO A 78 16.13 -4.68 2.04
C PRO A 78 15.38 -5.97 1.68
N ILE A 79 15.01 -6.14 0.41
CA ILE A 79 14.45 -7.41 -0.10
C ILE A 79 15.65 -8.38 -0.24
N SER A 80 16.49 -8.43 0.77
CA SER A 80 17.64 -9.34 0.80
C SER A 80 17.09 -10.74 1.06
N GLY A 81 17.23 -11.60 0.06
CA GLY A 81 16.86 -13.02 0.14
C GLY A 81 15.60 -13.41 -0.62
N VAL A 82 14.76 -12.46 -1.07
CA VAL A 82 13.62 -12.80 -1.95
C VAL A 82 14.07 -12.70 -3.41
N ARG A 83 14.12 -13.84 -4.09
CA ARG A 83 14.39 -13.91 -5.54
C ARG A 83 13.06 -14.13 -6.24
N PHE A 84 12.65 -13.14 -7.04
CA PHE A 84 11.54 -13.30 -7.97
C PHE A 84 12.02 -13.96 -9.26
N SER A 85 11.14 -14.73 -9.89
CA SER A 85 11.44 -15.34 -11.19
C SER A 85 11.55 -14.26 -12.27
N ALA A 86 12.14 -14.62 -13.42
CA ALA A 86 12.18 -13.72 -14.58
C ALA A 86 10.78 -13.38 -15.14
N GLY A 87 9.73 -14.03 -14.65
CA GLY A 87 8.35 -13.86 -15.11
C GLY A 87 7.75 -12.48 -14.90
N LEU A 88 8.26 -11.69 -13.94
CA LEU A 88 7.79 -10.31 -13.69
C LEU A 88 8.43 -9.28 -14.64
N ARG A 89 9.59 -9.57 -15.20
CA ARG A 89 10.34 -8.60 -16.01
C ARG A 89 9.54 -8.16 -17.24
N GLY A 90 9.37 -6.85 -17.37
CA GLY A 90 8.67 -6.21 -18.49
C GLY A 90 7.14 -6.34 -18.46
N LYS A 91 6.57 -7.09 -17.52
CA LYS A 91 5.10 -7.19 -17.36
C LYS A 91 4.52 -5.85 -16.94
N LEU A 92 3.40 -5.49 -17.55
CA LEU A 92 2.64 -4.29 -17.16
C LEU A 92 1.51 -4.69 -16.21
N ILE A 93 1.62 -4.25 -14.97
CA ILE A 93 0.68 -4.56 -13.90
C ILE A 93 -0.01 -3.27 -13.48
N VAL A 94 -1.35 -3.30 -13.45
CA VAL A 94 -2.13 -2.20 -12.89
C VAL A 94 -2.54 -2.56 -11.46
N LEU A 95 -2.20 -1.69 -10.53
CA LEU A 95 -2.64 -1.73 -9.14
C LEU A 95 -3.75 -0.70 -8.94
N ASP A 96 -4.84 -1.13 -8.32
CA ASP A 96 -6.01 -0.32 -8.04
C ASP A 96 -6.27 -0.27 -6.54
N PRO A 97 -5.66 0.68 -5.81
CA PRO A 97 -6.05 0.91 -4.42
C PRO A 97 -7.49 1.41 -4.37
N GLY A 98 -8.41 0.59 -3.84
CA GLY A 98 -9.83 0.90 -3.77
C GLY A 98 -10.12 2.18 -2.99
N HIS A 99 -11.28 2.80 -3.25
CA HIS A 99 -11.71 4.05 -2.64
C HIS A 99 -10.80 5.24 -2.95
N GLY A 100 -10.98 6.37 -2.32
CA GLY A 100 -10.15 7.57 -2.48
C GLY A 100 -10.93 8.84 -2.19
N ALA A 101 -10.26 9.93 -1.91
CA ALA A 101 -10.78 11.27 -1.62
C ALA A 101 -12.13 11.28 -0.90
N SER A 102 -13.24 11.45 -1.64
CA SER A 102 -14.60 11.54 -1.09
C SER A 102 -15.12 10.21 -0.54
N ASP A 103 -14.64 9.07 -1.04
CA ASP A 103 -15.01 7.74 -0.58
C ASP A 103 -13.97 7.18 0.40
N PRO A 104 -14.26 7.17 1.71
CA PRO A 104 -13.34 6.64 2.71
C PRO A 104 -13.21 5.10 2.66
N GLY A 105 -14.15 4.39 2.01
CA GLY A 105 -14.37 2.98 2.21
C GLY A 105 -14.87 2.68 3.62
N ALA A 106 -14.63 1.50 4.13
CA ALA A 106 -14.94 1.16 5.49
C ALA A 106 -14.05 1.93 6.49
N ILE A 107 -14.61 2.20 7.67
CA ILE A 107 -13.91 2.86 8.77
C ILE A 107 -13.81 1.88 9.93
N GLY A 108 -12.59 1.58 10.34
CA GLY A 108 -12.32 0.70 11.45
C GLY A 108 -12.70 1.33 12.80
N PRO A 109 -12.92 0.51 13.84
CA PRO A 109 -13.33 0.98 15.17
C PRO A 109 -12.30 1.90 15.85
N ARG A 110 -11.04 1.88 15.40
CA ARG A 110 -9.97 2.78 15.87
C ARG A 110 -9.79 4.01 14.98
N GLY A 111 -10.64 4.20 13.96
CA GLY A 111 -10.63 5.33 13.05
C GLY A 111 -9.73 5.18 11.83
N SER A 112 -9.24 3.99 11.52
CA SER A 112 -8.51 3.74 10.27
C SER A 112 -9.46 3.81 9.08
N TYR A 113 -9.05 4.47 8.00
CA TYR A 113 -9.79 4.51 6.74
C TYR A 113 -9.28 3.45 5.78
N GLU A 114 -10.17 2.67 5.18
CA GLU A 114 -9.85 1.65 4.20
C GLU A 114 -9.06 2.23 3.03
N LYS A 115 -9.49 3.37 2.48
CA LYS A 115 -8.78 4.07 1.38
C LYS A 115 -7.31 4.32 1.67
N THR A 116 -6.97 4.60 2.93
CA THR A 116 -5.59 4.87 3.36
C THR A 116 -4.77 3.59 3.43
N LEU A 117 -5.35 2.53 3.98
CA LEU A 117 -4.69 1.22 4.06
C LEU A 117 -4.46 0.64 2.65
N ASN A 118 -5.45 0.75 1.77
CA ASN A 118 -5.36 0.32 0.37
C ASN A 118 -4.22 1.03 -0.37
N LEU A 119 -4.13 2.35 -0.23
CA LEU A 119 -3.08 3.15 -0.87
C LEU A 119 -1.70 2.80 -0.33
N ASN A 120 -1.55 2.73 0.99
CA ASN A 120 -0.27 2.42 1.63
C ASN A 120 0.26 1.04 1.20
N LEU A 121 -0.60 0.03 1.19
CA LEU A 121 -0.24 -1.31 0.74
C LEU A 121 0.06 -1.32 -0.77
N GLY A 122 -0.76 -0.64 -1.59
CA GLY A 122 -0.55 -0.55 -3.03
C GLY A 122 0.79 0.07 -3.41
N LEU A 123 1.22 1.13 -2.72
CA LEU A 123 2.53 1.76 -2.92
C LEU A 123 3.69 0.82 -2.59
N LYS A 124 3.57 0.02 -1.53
CA LYS A 124 4.58 -1.00 -1.19
C LYS A 124 4.66 -2.11 -2.23
N VAL A 125 3.50 -2.61 -2.69
CA VAL A 125 3.42 -3.61 -3.77
C VAL A 125 4.06 -3.06 -5.05
N LYS A 126 3.76 -1.81 -5.43
CA LYS A 126 4.37 -1.12 -6.58
C LYS A 126 5.89 -1.14 -6.48
N THR A 127 6.43 -0.67 -5.36
CA THR A 127 7.89 -0.60 -5.16
C THR A 127 8.55 -1.95 -5.34
N ILE A 128 7.98 -3.02 -4.78
CA ILE A 128 8.56 -4.37 -4.88
C ILE A 128 8.46 -4.91 -6.32
N LEU A 129 7.33 -4.71 -6.99
CA LEU A 129 7.15 -5.13 -8.39
C LEU A 129 8.13 -4.42 -9.33
N GLU A 130 8.34 -3.12 -9.15
CA GLU A 130 9.30 -2.34 -9.97
C GLU A 130 10.74 -2.80 -9.72
N GLN A 131 11.11 -3.11 -8.48
CA GLN A 131 12.41 -3.70 -8.16
C GLN A 131 12.60 -5.09 -8.78
N ALA A 132 11.51 -5.85 -8.95
CA ALA A 132 11.51 -7.13 -9.65
C ALA A 132 11.51 -6.99 -11.19
N GLY A 133 11.52 -5.77 -11.72
CA GLY A 133 11.59 -5.46 -13.15
C GLY A 133 10.24 -5.38 -13.87
N ALA A 134 9.12 -5.37 -13.15
CA ALA A 134 7.81 -5.08 -13.71
C ALA A 134 7.63 -3.58 -13.99
N ARG A 135 6.73 -3.25 -14.91
CA ARG A 135 6.21 -1.90 -15.11
C ARG A 135 4.90 -1.79 -14.35
N VAL A 136 4.77 -0.79 -13.49
CA VAL A 136 3.57 -0.65 -12.66
C VAL A 136 2.87 0.68 -12.95
N VAL A 137 1.57 0.61 -13.13
CA VAL A 137 0.68 1.77 -13.17
C VAL A 137 -0.32 1.63 -12.04
N MET A 138 -0.53 2.70 -11.30
CA MET A 138 -1.57 2.73 -10.27
C MET A 138 -2.76 3.56 -10.77
N THR A 139 -3.97 3.19 -10.37
CA THR A 139 -5.16 4.00 -10.64
C THR A 139 -5.08 5.32 -9.89
N ARG A 140 -4.59 5.30 -8.65
CA ARG A 140 -4.24 6.50 -7.85
C ARG A 140 -2.95 6.26 -7.06
N GLN A 141 -2.18 7.32 -6.82
CA GLN A 141 -0.96 7.30 -6.01
C GLN A 141 -1.03 8.26 -4.82
N THR A 142 -2.13 8.98 -4.72
CA THR A 142 -2.47 9.90 -3.62
C THR A 142 -3.92 9.71 -3.23
N ASP A 143 -4.41 10.46 -2.26
CA ASP A 143 -5.80 10.42 -1.83
C ASP A 143 -6.67 11.29 -2.77
N VAL A 144 -7.02 10.75 -3.93
CA VAL A 144 -7.80 11.41 -4.99
C VAL A 144 -8.88 10.48 -5.52
N ASP A 145 -9.96 11.06 -6.06
CA ASP A 145 -10.92 10.37 -6.93
C ASP A 145 -10.37 10.33 -8.36
N LEU A 146 -10.76 9.32 -9.14
CA LEU A 146 -10.40 9.21 -10.56
C LEU A 146 -11.46 9.88 -11.44
N SER A 147 -12.60 10.19 -10.89
CA SER A 147 -13.70 10.88 -11.56
C SER A 147 -13.86 12.30 -11.01
N THR A 148 -14.64 13.12 -11.70
CA THR A 148 -15.04 14.44 -11.20
C THR A 148 -16.19 14.29 -10.20
N PRO A 149 -16.41 15.26 -9.29
CA PRO A 149 -17.47 15.21 -8.29
C PRO A 149 -18.90 15.00 -8.84
N ASP A 150 -19.11 15.33 -10.11
CA ASP A 150 -20.42 15.21 -10.78
C ASP A 150 -20.65 13.82 -11.39
N MET A 151 -19.66 12.93 -11.34
CA MET A 151 -19.78 11.59 -11.91
C MET A 151 -20.34 10.59 -10.88
N SER A 152 -20.97 9.53 -11.41
CA SER A 152 -21.50 8.46 -10.58
C SER A 152 -20.39 7.51 -10.09
N ASP A 153 -20.67 6.74 -9.02
CA ASP A 153 -19.79 5.66 -8.55
C ASP A 153 -19.43 4.67 -9.67
N ARG A 154 -20.36 4.47 -10.61
CA ARG A 154 -20.13 3.61 -11.76
C ARG A 154 -19.11 4.19 -12.73
N ASP A 155 -19.09 5.51 -12.90
CA ASP A 155 -18.11 6.18 -13.74
C ASP A 155 -16.73 6.14 -13.11
N GLU A 156 -16.65 6.28 -11.77
CA GLU A 156 -15.43 6.08 -11.00
C GLU A 156 -14.87 4.66 -11.21
N LEU A 157 -15.69 3.62 -11.04
CA LEU A 157 -15.30 2.23 -11.28
C LEU A 157 -14.88 1.99 -12.74
N ARG A 158 -15.56 2.66 -13.70
CA ARG A 158 -15.19 2.61 -15.11
C ARG A 158 -13.84 3.26 -15.37
N ALA A 159 -13.58 4.42 -14.77
CA ALA A 159 -12.29 5.10 -14.89
C ALA A 159 -11.15 4.18 -14.42
N ARG A 160 -11.31 3.47 -13.29
CA ARG A 160 -10.35 2.48 -12.80
C ARG A 160 -10.04 1.39 -13.81
N THR A 161 -11.08 0.78 -14.40
CA THR A 161 -10.90 -0.28 -15.42
C THR A 161 -10.23 0.24 -16.69
N MET A 162 -10.56 1.48 -17.11
CA MET A 162 -10.00 2.11 -18.30
C MET A 162 -8.48 2.37 -18.16
N VAL A 163 -7.98 2.60 -16.95
CA VAL A 163 -6.52 2.70 -16.71
C VAL A 163 -5.80 1.44 -17.20
N ALA A 164 -6.35 0.26 -16.91
CA ALA A 164 -5.77 -1.01 -17.33
C ALA A 164 -6.05 -1.36 -18.78
N ASN A 165 -7.30 -1.20 -19.23
CA ASN A 165 -7.75 -1.59 -20.56
C ASN A 165 -7.05 -0.78 -21.65
N ASN A 166 -6.97 0.55 -21.51
CA ASN A 166 -6.30 1.43 -22.47
C ASN A 166 -4.81 1.16 -22.60
N ARG A 167 -4.19 0.65 -21.56
CA ARG A 167 -2.77 0.31 -21.54
C ARG A 167 -2.49 -1.13 -21.94
N LYS A 168 -3.54 -1.94 -22.15
CA LYS A 168 -3.43 -3.38 -22.44
C LYS A 168 -2.53 -4.06 -21.40
N ALA A 169 -2.84 -3.84 -20.11
CA ALA A 169 -2.07 -4.38 -19.03
C ALA A 169 -2.07 -5.92 -19.04
N ASP A 170 -1.01 -6.53 -18.51
CA ASP A 170 -0.92 -7.99 -18.35
C ASP A 170 -1.75 -8.49 -17.17
N LEU A 171 -1.92 -7.64 -16.13
CA LEU A 171 -2.66 -7.94 -14.91
C LEU A 171 -3.34 -6.70 -14.34
N PHE A 172 -4.48 -6.91 -13.66
CA PHE A 172 -5.15 -5.92 -12.83
C PHE A 172 -5.38 -6.47 -11.42
N ILE A 173 -4.90 -5.75 -10.41
CA ILE A 173 -5.04 -6.13 -8.99
C ILE A 173 -5.69 -4.98 -8.24
N SER A 174 -6.91 -5.17 -7.77
CA SER A 174 -7.59 -4.25 -6.86
C SER A 174 -7.30 -4.64 -5.41
N ILE A 175 -7.03 -3.64 -4.57
CA ILE A 175 -6.61 -3.83 -3.17
C ILE A 175 -7.64 -3.16 -2.27
N HIS A 176 -8.23 -3.97 -1.39
CA HIS A 176 -9.27 -3.61 -0.44
C HIS A 176 -9.04 -4.24 0.94
N HIS A 177 -9.75 -3.73 1.93
CA HIS A 177 -9.85 -4.29 3.27
C HIS A 177 -11.31 -4.51 3.60
N ASN A 178 -11.66 -5.74 3.91
CA ASN A 178 -13.03 -6.19 4.13
C ASN A 178 -13.66 -5.52 5.36
N SER A 179 -14.98 -5.49 5.38
CA SER A 179 -15.74 -5.01 6.53
C SER A 179 -17.02 -5.81 6.71
N SER A 180 -17.44 -5.98 7.96
CA SER A 180 -18.67 -6.68 8.34
C SER A 180 -19.31 -6.04 9.55
N ALA A 181 -20.64 -6.16 9.66
CA ALA A 181 -21.36 -5.86 10.88
C ALA A 181 -20.98 -6.80 12.04
N ASN A 182 -20.53 -8.01 11.74
CA ASN A 182 -19.94 -8.92 12.72
C ASN A 182 -18.43 -8.62 12.83
N SER A 183 -18.05 -7.98 13.93
CA SER A 183 -16.66 -7.61 14.23
C SER A 183 -15.73 -8.77 14.55
N ASP A 184 -16.27 -9.99 14.75
CA ASP A 184 -15.47 -11.17 15.04
C ASP A 184 -14.91 -11.85 13.77
N LEU A 185 -15.39 -11.42 12.59
CA LEU A 185 -14.87 -11.96 11.34
C LEU A 185 -13.42 -11.52 11.12
N THR A 186 -12.61 -12.47 10.67
CA THR A 186 -11.17 -12.33 10.41
C THR A 186 -10.79 -12.98 9.09
N GLY A 187 -9.61 -12.64 8.58
CA GLY A 187 -8.98 -13.37 7.49
C GLY A 187 -9.02 -12.70 6.13
N THR A 188 -8.29 -13.27 5.21
CA THR A 188 -8.08 -12.77 3.85
C THR A 188 -8.87 -13.57 2.81
N THR A 189 -9.37 -12.87 1.79
CA THR A 189 -10.14 -13.44 0.67
C THR A 189 -9.69 -12.82 -0.64
N THR A 190 -9.60 -13.63 -1.70
CA THR A 190 -9.40 -13.10 -3.05
C THR A 190 -10.64 -13.31 -3.89
N TYR A 191 -11.18 -12.22 -4.42
CA TYR A 191 -12.32 -12.24 -5.34
C TYR A 191 -11.86 -12.17 -6.79
N TYR A 192 -12.59 -12.87 -7.65
CA TYR A 192 -12.40 -12.84 -9.10
C TYR A 192 -13.74 -12.95 -9.85
N TYR A 193 -13.74 -12.53 -11.10
CA TYR A 193 -14.83 -12.83 -12.05
C TYR A 193 -14.29 -13.79 -13.10
N ARG A 194 -14.98 -14.91 -13.34
CA ARG A 194 -14.51 -15.94 -14.27
C ARG A 194 -14.67 -15.52 -15.72
N LYS A 195 -13.70 -14.80 -16.29
CA LYS A 195 -13.58 -14.53 -17.71
C LYS A 195 -12.79 -15.62 -18.43
N SER A 196 -11.81 -16.21 -17.73
CA SER A 196 -10.89 -17.22 -18.23
C SER A 196 -10.38 -18.14 -17.11
N ALA A 197 -9.66 -19.18 -17.46
CA ALA A 197 -8.94 -20.01 -16.50
C ALA A 197 -7.82 -19.24 -15.76
N TYR A 198 -7.28 -18.20 -16.38
CA TYR A 198 -6.24 -17.37 -15.80
C TYR A 198 -6.76 -16.51 -14.62
N ASP A 199 -8.03 -16.11 -14.61
CA ASP A 199 -8.60 -15.38 -13.46
C ASP A 199 -8.65 -16.29 -12.22
N VAL A 200 -9.01 -17.56 -12.39
CA VAL A 200 -9.01 -18.56 -11.31
C VAL A 200 -7.61 -18.81 -10.80
N LEU A 201 -6.66 -19.04 -11.73
CA LEU A 201 -5.26 -19.28 -11.39
C LEU A 201 -4.65 -18.11 -10.63
N LEU A 202 -4.93 -16.87 -11.08
CA LEU A 202 -4.47 -15.65 -10.42
C LEU A 202 -4.98 -15.58 -8.98
N ALA A 203 -6.29 -15.79 -8.80
CA ALA A 203 -6.90 -15.76 -7.47
C ALA A 203 -6.29 -16.82 -6.54
N GLN A 204 -6.05 -18.04 -7.05
CA GLN A 204 -5.43 -19.13 -6.27
C GLN A 204 -4.00 -18.80 -5.86
N CYS A 205 -3.17 -18.28 -6.78
CA CYS A 205 -1.80 -17.89 -6.50
C CYS A 205 -1.72 -16.77 -5.46
N LEU A 206 -2.54 -15.73 -5.62
CA LEU A 206 -2.59 -14.59 -4.69
C LEU A 206 -3.08 -15.02 -3.31
N GLN A 207 -4.22 -15.72 -3.24
CA GLN A 207 -4.78 -16.17 -1.97
C GLN A 207 -3.82 -17.07 -1.19
N SER A 208 -3.21 -18.03 -1.89
CA SER A 208 -2.26 -18.95 -1.28
C SER A 208 -1.01 -18.21 -0.76
N ALA A 209 -0.52 -17.21 -1.49
CA ALA A 209 0.63 -16.42 -1.08
C ALA A 209 0.31 -15.50 0.11
N MET A 210 -0.84 -14.82 0.08
CA MET A 210 -1.30 -13.94 1.17
C MET A 210 -1.52 -14.72 2.47
N ALA A 211 -2.19 -15.87 2.40
CA ALA A 211 -2.43 -16.71 3.57
C ALA A 211 -1.12 -17.20 4.22
N ARG A 212 -0.16 -17.64 3.41
CA ARG A 212 1.16 -18.05 3.93
C ARG A 212 2.01 -16.88 4.43
N GLY A 213 2.04 -15.78 3.68
CA GLY A 213 2.89 -14.63 3.95
C GLY A 213 2.30 -13.67 4.96
N GLY A 214 1.01 -13.43 4.95
CA GLY A 214 0.32 -12.48 5.83
C GLY A 214 0.18 -12.96 7.26
N GLY A 215 -0.18 -14.23 7.44
CA GLY A 215 -0.44 -14.82 8.75
C GLY A 215 -1.84 -14.51 9.29
N LEU A 216 -2.76 -14.10 8.41
CA LEU A 216 -4.20 -14.01 8.68
C LEU A 216 -4.90 -15.29 8.21
N ASP A 217 -6.10 -15.53 8.72
CA ASP A 217 -6.91 -16.69 8.37
C ASP A 217 -7.19 -16.73 6.86
N ASN A 218 -7.17 -17.94 6.31
CA ASN A 218 -7.41 -18.16 4.88
C ASN A 218 -8.89 -18.46 4.62
N ILE A 219 -9.65 -17.47 4.16
CA ILE A 219 -11.06 -17.64 3.79
C ILE A 219 -11.19 -18.28 2.39
N GLY A 220 -10.16 -18.20 1.56
CA GLY A 220 -10.12 -18.79 0.23
C GLY A 220 -10.47 -17.80 -0.89
N ILE A 221 -10.70 -18.38 -2.09
CA ILE A 221 -11.09 -17.60 -3.27
C ILE A 221 -12.60 -17.63 -3.47
N ARG A 222 -13.17 -16.55 -3.99
CA ARG A 222 -14.62 -16.44 -4.27
C ARG A 222 -14.88 -15.73 -5.59
N THR A 223 -15.93 -16.17 -6.27
CA THR A 223 -16.44 -15.43 -7.44
C THR A 223 -17.31 -14.27 -6.99
N ALA A 224 -17.14 -13.11 -7.63
CA ALA A 224 -18.01 -11.96 -7.39
C ALA A 224 -18.23 -11.18 -8.68
N ASN A 225 -19.39 -10.49 -8.76
CA ASN A 225 -19.74 -9.63 -9.88
C ASN A 225 -19.26 -8.19 -9.65
N PHE A 226 -18.06 -8.02 -9.07
CA PHE A 226 -17.49 -6.71 -8.86
C PHE A 226 -17.11 -6.06 -10.20
N PHE A 227 -17.45 -4.79 -10.35
CA PHE A 227 -17.32 -4.07 -11.61
C PHE A 227 -15.89 -4.13 -12.16
N VAL A 228 -14.89 -3.88 -11.30
CA VAL A 228 -13.50 -3.76 -11.74
C VAL A 228 -12.89 -5.09 -12.21
N VAL A 229 -13.20 -6.21 -11.57
CA VAL A 229 -12.70 -7.53 -12.02
C VAL A 229 -13.46 -8.09 -13.20
N LYS A 230 -14.72 -7.66 -13.41
CA LYS A 230 -15.55 -8.08 -14.53
C LYS A 230 -15.23 -7.33 -15.81
N ASN A 231 -14.99 -6.02 -15.72
CA ASN A 231 -14.90 -5.14 -16.89
C ASN A 231 -13.45 -4.82 -17.31
N THR A 232 -12.47 -5.46 -16.73
CA THR A 232 -11.07 -5.49 -17.20
C THR A 232 -10.88 -6.63 -18.21
N TRP A 233 -10.01 -6.43 -19.21
CA TRP A 233 -9.82 -7.39 -20.31
C TRP A 233 -8.78 -8.46 -20.02
N MET A 234 -7.85 -8.17 -19.11
CA MET A 234 -6.80 -9.06 -18.65
C MET A 234 -7.26 -9.87 -17.43
N PRO A 235 -6.50 -10.88 -16.98
CA PRO A 235 -6.73 -11.53 -15.70
C PRO A 235 -6.75 -10.51 -14.56
N ALA A 236 -7.75 -10.60 -13.69
CA ALA A 236 -7.99 -9.63 -12.65
C ALA A 236 -8.42 -10.28 -11.34
N ALA A 237 -7.97 -9.70 -10.23
CA ALA A 237 -8.37 -10.09 -8.89
C ALA A 237 -8.60 -8.86 -8.00
N LEU A 238 -9.50 -9.01 -7.03
CA LEU A 238 -9.71 -8.06 -5.95
C LEU A 238 -9.33 -8.77 -4.65
N LEU A 239 -8.42 -8.14 -3.91
CA LEU A 239 -7.88 -8.66 -2.66
C LEU A 239 -8.60 -8.00 -1.50
N GLU A 240 -9.18 -8.80 -0.62
CA GLU A 240 -9.63 -8.41 0.71
C GLU A 240 -8.58 -8.87 1.71
N ILE A 241 -7.76 -7.93 2.16
CA ILE A 241 -6.53 -8.23 2.92
C ILE A 241 -6.84 -8.74 4.32
N GLY A 242 -7.91 -8.23 4.93
CA GLY A 242 -8.40 -8.57 6.26
C GLY A 242 -9.59 -7.70 6.59
N PHE A 243 -10.22 -7.91 7.75
CA PHE A 243 -11.41 -7.16 8.17
C PHE A 243 -11.01 -5.93 8.96
N ILE A 244 -11.14 -4.74 8.34
CA ILE A 244 -10.90 -3.46 9.04
C ILE A 244 -11.89 -3.23 10.18
N SER A 245 -13.08 -3.85 10.12
CA SER A 245 -14.09 -3.82 11.17
C SER A 245 -13.74 -4.64 12.43
N ASN A 246 -12.76 -5.54 12.34
CA ASN A 246 -12.24 -6.29 13.48
C ASN A 246 -11.14 -5.48 14.17
N PRO A 247 -11.26 -5.16 15.50
CA PRO A 247 -10.30 -4.28 16.18
C PRO A 247 -8.87 -4.81 16.24
N GLN A 248 -8.68 -6.13 16.24
CA GLN A 248 -7.36 -6.79 16.25
C GLN A 248 -6.75 -6.74 14.85
N GLU A 249 -7.54 -7.08 13.81
CA GLU A 249 -7.06 -6.99 12.44
C GLU A 249 -6.79 -5.54 12.03
N GLU A 250 -7.64 -4.56 12.38
CA GLU A 250 -7.37 -3.15 12.12
C GLU A 250 -5.99 -2.70 12.63
N GLN A 251 -5.61 -3.14 13.84
CA GLN A 251 -4.29 -2.84 14.37
C GLN A 251 -3.17 -3.49 13.57
N ILE A 252 -3.37 -4.74 13.15
CA ILE A 252 -2.41 -5.49 12.33
C ILE A 252 -2.29 -4.83 10.94
N LEU A 253 -3.42 -4.56 10.28
CA LEU A 253 -3.52 -3.98 8.94
C LEU A 253 -2.89 -2.59 8.86
N SER A 254 -2.95 -1.82 9.95
CA SER A 254 -2.34 -0.49 10.07
C SER A 254 -0.82 -0.55 10.33
N SER A 255 -0.27 -1.73 10.64
CA SER A 255 1.15 -1.89 10.95
C SER A 255 2.00 -1.83 9.68
N PRO A 256 3.02 -0.94 9.59
CA PRO A 256 3.94 -0.90 8.45
C PRO A 256 4.66 -2.23 8.20
N ALA A 257 4.99 -2.96 9.29
CA ALA A 257 5.65 -4.26 9.18
C ALA A 257 4.73 -5.32 8.55
N PHE A 258 3.45 -5.35 8.94
CA PHE A 258 2.48 -6.23 8.32
C PHE A 258 2.26 -5.89 6.84
N GLN A 259 2.07 -4.60 6.52
CA GLN A 259 1.89 -4.15 5.14
C GLN A 259 3.08 -4.52 4.26
N GLN A 260 4.31 -4.41 4.76
CA GLN A 260 5.50 -4.84 4.03
C GLN A 260 5.50 -6.36 3.80
N LYS A 261 5.17 -7.13 4.82
CA LYS A 261 5.07 -8.59 4.75
C LYS A 261 3.98 -9.02 3.74
N MET A 262 2.82 -8.37 3.78
CA MET A 262 1.71 -8.63 2.87
C MET A 262 2.05 -8.21 1.44
N ALA A 263 2.72 -7.08 1.23
CA ALA A 263 3.17 -6.65 -0.10
C ALA A 263 4.13 -7.66 -0.73
N LEU A 264 5.08 -8.21 0.03
CA LEU A 264 5.95 -9.30 -0.44
C LEU A 264 5.14 -10.54 -0.82
N ALA A 265 4.13 -10.91 -0.02
CA ALA A 265 3.27 -12.05 -0.30
C ALA A 265 2.46 -11.84 -1.60
N ILE A 266 1.89 -10.66 -1.80
CA ILE A 266 1.14 -10.33 -3.03
C ILE A 266 2.06 -10.44 -4.25
N VAL A 267 3.27 -9.87 -4.20
CA VAL A 267 4.22 -9.95 -5.32
C VAL A 267 4.65 -11.38 -5.59
N ALA A 268 4.89 -12.19 -4.55
CA ALA A 268 5.18 -13.62 -4.71
C ALA A 268 4.02 -14.38 -5.38
N GLY A 269 2.76 -14.04 -5.05
CA GLY A 269 1.57 -14.59 -5.70
C GLY A 269 1.49 -14.21 -7.18
N ILE A 270 1.79 -12.97 -7.53
CA ILE A 270 1.84 -12.49 -8.92
C ILE A 270 2.96 -13.20 -9.70
N ASP A 271 4.14 -13.34 -9.11
CA ASP A 271 5.26 -14.05 -9.72
C ASP A 271 4.93 -15.52 -9.98
N GLN A 272 4.33 -16.19 -9.00
CA GLN A 272 3.85 -17.56 -9.13
C GLN A 272 2.81 -17.69 -10.26
N PHE A 273 1.89 -16.74 -10.37
CA PHE A 273 0.90 -16.72 -11.45
C PHE A 273 1.57 -16.68 -12.83
N PHE A 274 2.51 -15.76 -13.07
CA PHE A 274 3.17 -15.68 -14.37
C PHE A 274 3.96 -16.94 -14.70
N GLY A 275 4.65 -17.54 -13.71
CA GLY A 275 5.36 -18.80 -13.89
C GLY A 275 4.44 -19.98 -14.25
N GLN A 276 3.25 -20.05 -13.63
CA GLN A 276 2.28 -21.10 -13.93
C GLN A 276 1.54 -20.84 -15.26
N ALA A 277 1.20 -19.58 -15.54
CA ALA A 277 0.54 -19.20 -16.79
C ALA A 277 1.42 -19.48 -18.01
N ALA A 278 2.73 -19.27 -17.93
CA ALA A 278 3.68 -19.63 -18.98
C ALA A 278 3.65 -21.14 -19.27
N LYS A 279 3.66 -21.97 -18.21
CA LYS A 279 3.55 -23.43 -18.37
C LYS A 279 2.22 -23.86 -19.01
N MET A 280 1.12 -23.21 -18.67
CA MET A 280 -0.20 -23.48 -19.29
C MET A 280 -0.25 -23.12 -20.78
N ARG A 281 0.58 -22.18 -21.25
CA ARG A 281 0.72 -21.82 -22.68
C ARG A 281 1.70 -22.71 -23.43
N GLY A 282 2.42 -23.60 -22.76
CA GLY A 282 3.48 -24.41 -23.36
C GLY A 282 4.77 -23.63 -23.60
N GLU A 283 4.92 -22.44 -23.01
CA GLU A 283 6.15 -21.66 -23.04
C GLU A 283 7.07 -22.18 -21.91
N GLN A 284 8.18 -22.84 -22.28
CA GLN A 284 9.23 -23.28 -21.35
C GLN A 284 10.41 -22.30 -21.35
#